data_bed18bdfd670449ecb967741426b3a26
#
_entry.id   bed18bdfd670449ecb967741426b3a26
#
_cell.length_a   1.000
_cell.length_b   1.000
_cell.length_c   1.000
_cell.angle_alpha   90.00
_cell.angle_beta   90.00
_cell.angle_gamma   90.00
#
_symmetry.space_group_name_H-M   'P 1'
#
loop_
_entity.id
_entity.type
_entity.pdbx_description
1 polymer ?
#
loop_
_entity_poly.entity_id
_entity_poly.type
_entity_poly.pdbx_seq_one_letter_code
_entity_poly.pdbx_strand_id
1 'polypeptide(L)'
;TSQPQSKSIYEVGFTFNDVDKIKKSLSTQKIFMSSPIEITDNSIGKYCPYFTDIQNPIDHCATTAITDIHRNPLGNINMGGTTDGPIMALAIIDSSPSLDSKQDVVNHVFQTMIKILVCDCWEDRQPGGFESVSAWLDVAAEKSAESTQNTLTSKINGLENMNLILKITSTNEKYLWTLIILK
;
A
#
# COMPACT_ATOMS: atom_id res chain seq x y z
N THR A 1 4.79 19.04 -37.10
CA THR A 1 4.19 19.13 -35.77
C THR A 1 4.15 17.75 -35.12
N SER A 2 5.14 17.48 -34.26
CA SER A 2 5.17 16.25 -33.49
C SER A 2 4.00 16.29 -32.50
N GLN A 3 3.11 15.30 -32.55
CA GLN A 3 2.09 15.12 -31.53
C GLN A 3 2.79 14.82 -30.18
N PRO A 4 2.32 15.42 -29.05
CA PRO A 4 2.88 15.06 -27.76
C PRO A 4 2.63 13.57 -27.51
N GLN A 5 3.70 12.81 -27.28
CA GLN A 5 3.58 11.43 -26.88
C GLN A 5 2.86 11.36 -25.54
N SER A 6 1.77 10.58 -25.47
CA SER A 6 1.10 10.31 -24.21
C SER A 6 2.07 9.54 -23.31
N LYS A 7 2.22 9.98 -22.04
CA LYS A 7 3.01 9.27 -21.04
C LYS A 7 2.41 7.89 -20.77
N SER A 8 3.26 6.89 -20.59
CA SER A 8 2.82 5.56 -20.19
C SER A 8 2.24 5.57 -18.76
N ILE A 9 1.48 4.55 -18.41
CA ILE A 9 0.91 4.39 -17.07
C ILE A 9 2.00 4.38 -15.98
N TYR A 10 3.21 3.93 -16.30
CA TYR A 10 4.34 3.94 -15.37
C TYR A 10 4.86 5.35 -15.07
N GLU A 11 4.71 6.28 -15.98
CA GLU A 11 5.26 7.63 -15.87
C GLU A 11 4.29 8.63 -15.23
N VAL A 12 3.00 8.31 -15.15
CA VAL A 12 1.99 9.19 -14.54
C VAL A 12 1.76 8.81 -13.07
N GLY A 13 1.31 9.78 -12.27
CA GLY A 13 1.02 9.57 -10.86
C GLY A 13 2.28 9.45 -10.01
N PHE A 14 2.24 8.62 -8.98
CA PHE A 14 3.37 8.48 -8.05
C PHE A 14 4.61 7.86 -8.72
N THR A 15 5.78 8.15 -8.14
CA THR A 15 7.09 7.71 -8.63
C THR A 15 7.81 6.92 -7.54
N PHE A 16 8.90 6.23 -7.89
CA PHE A 16 9.74 5.56 -6.90
C PHE A 16 10.32 6.54 -5.85
N ASN A 17 10.53 7.79 -6.23
CA ASN A 17 11.01 8.82 -5.30
C ASN A 17 10.01 9.17 -4.19
N ASP A 18 8.74 8.86 -4.37
CA ASP A 18 7.72 9.10 -3.35
C ASP A 18 7.89 8.22 -2.11
N VAL A 19 8.69 7.14 -2.20
CA VAL A 19 9.11 6.35 -1.02
C VAL A 19 9.78 7.25 0.01
N ASP A 20 10.63 8.19 -0.43
CA ASP A 20 11.31 9.10 0.49
C ASP A 20 10.33 10.06 1.19
N LYS A 21 9.28 10.48 0.51
CA LYS A 21 8.22 11.31 1.10
C LYS A 21 7.44 10.53 2.16
N ILE A 22 7.13 9.27 1.88
CA ILE A 22 6.46 8.38 2.83
C ILE A 22 7.35 8.19 4.06
N LYS A 23 8.62 7.88 3.85
CA LYS A 23 9.62 7.68 4.91
C LYS A 23 9.69 8.90 5.84
N LYS A 24 9.79 10.09 5.27
CA LYS A 24 9.86 11.34 6.01
C LYS A 24 8.57 11.59 6.82
N SER A 25 7.42 11.38 6.21
CA SER A 25 6.14 11.57 6.89
C SER A 25 5.94 10.57 8.03
N LEU A 26 6.25 9.28 7.81
CA LEU A 26 6.11 8.26 8.85
C LEU A 26 7.08 8.47 10.00
N SER A 27 8.29 9.00 9.75
CA SER A 27 9.27 9.28 10.81
C SER A 27 8.74 10.29 11.83
N THR A 28 7.94 11.26 11.41
CA THR A 28 7.28 12.21 12.33
C THR A 28 6.24 11.53 13.22
N GLN A 29 5.76 10.36 12.82
CA GLN A 29 4.78 9.55 13.54
C GLN A 29 5.45 8.38 14.29
N LYS A 30 6.78 8.40 14.41
CA LYS A 30 7.61 7.38 15.08
C LYS A 30 7.52 6.00 14.42
N ILE A 31 7.31 5.98 13.12
CA ILE A 31 7.37 4.78 12.28
C ILE A 31 8.53 4.97 11.31
N PHE A 32 9.47 4.02 11.30
CA PHE A 32 10.72 4.16 10.59
C PHE A 32 10.83 3.18 9.44
N MET A 33 11.33 3.66 8.30
CA MET A 33 11.55 2.87 7.11
C MET A 33 13.04 2.69 6.85
N SER A 34 13.44 1.48 6.48
CA SER A 34 14.80 1.22 6.01
C SER A 34 15.04 1.87 4.63
N SER A 35 16.30 1.96 4.23
CA SER A 35 16.63 2.35 2.85
C SER A 35 16.07 1.30 1.88
N PRO A 36 15.47 1.72 0.74
CA PRO A 36 14.91 0.77 -0.21
C PRO A 36 15.98 -0.17 -0.79
N ILE A 37 15.59 -1.44 -0.93
CA ILE A 37 16.37 -2.45 -1.63
C ILE A 37 15.71 -2.71 -2.97
N GLU A 38 16.47 -2.62 -4.06
CA GLU A 38 15.97 -2.90 -5.40
C GLU A 38 16.06 -4.39 -5.72
N ILE A 39 14.99 -4.94 -6.25
CA ILE A 39 14.87 -6.34 -6.64
C ILE A 39 14.50 -6.39 -8.12
N THR A 40 15.33 -7.07 -8.91
CA THR A 40 15.15 -7.21 -10.35
C THR A 40 15.23 -8.68 -10.82
N ASP A 41 15.30 -9.61 -9.86
CA ASP A 41 15.40 -11.05 -10.10
C ASP A 41 14.06 -11.77 -9.90
N ASN A 42 14.09 -13.09 -9.89
CA ASN A 42 12.89 -13.92 -9.74
C ASN A 42 12.15 -13.76 -8.40
N SER A 43 12.77 -13.09 -7.42
CA SER A 43 12.12 -12.84 -6.12
C SER A 43 11.14 -11.66 -6.14
N ILE A 44 11.01 -10.94 -7.25
CA ILE A 44 10.04 -9.84 -7.43
C ILE A 44 8.65 -10.28 -7.01
N GLY A 45 8.19 -11.45 -7.39
CA GLY A 45 6.87 -11.96 -7.06
C GLY A 45 6.63 -12.18 -5.57
N LYS A 46 7.69 -12.24 -4.76
CA LYS A 46 7.60 -12.32 -3.31
C LYS A 46 7.34 -10.95 -2.66
N TYR A 47 7.96 -9.90 -3.17
CA TYR A 47 7.93 -8.56 -2.58
C TYR A 47 6.93 -7.63 -3.26
N CYS A 48 6.73 -7.79 -4.56
CA CYS A 48 5.72 -7.10 -5.33
C CYS A 48 4.80 -8.14 -5.99
N PRO A 49 4.00 -8.92 -5.22
CA PRO A 49 3.27 -10.08 -5.71
C PRO A 49 2.08 -9.65 -6.54
N TYR A 50 2.26 -8.87 -7.59
CA TYR A 50 1.06 -8.39 -8.09
C TYR A 50 0.97 -8.18 -9.53
N PHE A 51 1.02 -8.67 -10.47
CA PHE A 51 0.53 -8.50 -11.81
C PHE A 51 0.72 -9.75 -12.65
N THR A 52 -0.38 -10.39 -12.83
CA THR A 52 -0.58 -11.33 -13.92
C THR A 52 -0.98 -10.63 -15.22
N ASP A 53 -1.05 -9.30 -15.23
CA ASP A 53 -1.36 -8.54 -16.44
C ASP A 53 -0.11 -8.41 -17.30
N ILE A 54 -0.12 -9.08 -18.46
CA ILE A 54 0.98 -9.06 -19.42
C ILE A 54 1.20 -7.65 -20.00
N GLN A 55 0.15 -6.80 -20.00
CA GLN A 55 0.25 -5.45 -20.55
C GLN A 55 1.00 -4.49 -19.61
N ASN A 56 1.00 -4.80 -18.32
CA ASN A 56 1.63 -3.96 -17.30
C ASN A 56 2.59 -4.79 -16.43
N PRO A 57 3.70 -5.29 -16.99
CA PRO A 57 4.62 -6.15 -16.27
C PRO A 57 5.36 -5.39 -15.16
N ILE A 58 5.78 -6.12 -14.13
CA ILE A 58 6.67 -5.64 -13.08
C ILE A 58 8.00 -6.38 -13.23
N ASP A 59 9.05 -5.64 -13.54
CA ASP A 59 10.41 -6.16 -13.62
C ASP A 59 11.37 -5.46 -12.64
N HIS A 60 10.85 -4.51 -11.87
CA HIS A 60 11.59 -3.72 -10.91
C HIS A 60 10.75 -3.50 -9.66
N CYS A 61 11.27 -3.91 -8.50
CA CYS A 61 10.58 -3.76 -7.22
C CYS A 61 11.52 -3.14 -6.19
N ALA A 62 11.06 -2.10 -5.49
CA ALA A 62 11.75 -1.52 -4.35
C ALA A 62 11.04 -1.98 -3.08
N THR A 63 11.77 -2.56 -2.14
CA THR A 63 11.23 -3.02 -0.86
C THR A 63 11.86 -2.29 0.31
N THR A 64 11.04 -1.97 1.31
CA THR A 64 11.45 -1.21 2.49
C THR A 64 10.85 -1.87 3.73
N ALA A 65 11.66 -2.12 4.75
CA ALA A 65 11.16 -2.62 6.04
C ALA A 65 10.64 -1.45 6.89
N ILE A 66 9.57 -1.70 7.65
CA ILE A 66 8.99 -0.74 8.60
C ILE A 66 9.24 -1.26 10.01
N THR A 67 9.73 -0.37 10.87
CA THR A 67 9.98 -0.67 12.29
C THR A 67 9.42 0.42 13.20
N ASP A 68 9.21 0.07 14.47
CA ASP A 68 8.86 1.05 15.51
C ASP A 68 10.12 1.72 16.10
N ILE A 69 9.92 2.56 17.12
CA ILE A 69 10.99 3.27 17.80
C ILE A 69 12.00 2.35 18.48
N HIS A 70 11.59 1.13 18.82
CA HIS A 70 12.45 0.12 19.43
C HIS A 70 13.05 -0.86 18.42
N ARG A 71 12.90 -0.56 17.12
CA ARG A 71 13.33 -1.40 16.00
C ARG A 71 12.60 -2.74 15.89
N ASN A 72 11.42 -2.86 16.52
CA ASN A 72 10.58 -4.03 16.30
C ASN A 72 10.00 -3.99 14.89
N PRO A 73 10.01 -5.12 14.17
CA PRO A 73 9.45 -5.16 12.82
C PRO A 73 7.93 -4.98 12.85
N LEU A 74 7.42 -4.11 11.98
CA LEU A 74 6.00 -3.85 11.81
C LEU A 74 5.46 -4.38 10.48
N GLY A 75 6.31 -4.40 9.46
CA GLY A 75 5.91 -4.82 8.12
C GLY A 75 6.83 -4.26 7.05
N ASN A 76 6.30 -4.12 5.84
CA ASN A 76 7.05 -3.60 4.70
C ASN A 76 6.18 -2.68 3.83
N ILE A 77 6.87 -1.80 3.09
CA ILE A 77 6.30 -1.05 1.96
C ILE A 77 7.10 -1.41 0.72
N ASN A 78 6.41 -1.77 -0.35
CA ASN A 78 7.02 -2.14 -1.62
C ASN A 78 6.40 -1.33 -2.76
N MET A 79 7.21 -0.98 -3.76
CA MET A 79 6.74 -0.38 -5.00
C MET A 79 7.27 -1.19 -6.17
N GLY A 80 6.41 -1.49 -7.12
CA GLY A 80 6.75 -2.28 -8.28
C GLY A 80 6.32 -1.64 -9.59
N GLY A 81 7.13 -1.86 -10.61
CA GLY A 81 6.88 -1.38 -11.95
C GLY A 81 8.04 -1.71 -12.88
N THR A 82 8.44 -0.74 -13.67
CA THR A 82 9.59 -0.81 -14.55
C THR A 82 10.55 0.34 -14.25
N THR A 83 11.65 0.44 -14.98
CA THR A 83 12.57 1.57 -14.87
C THR A 83 11.90 2.92 -15.21
N ASP A 84 10.80 2.91 -15.94
CA ASP A 84 10.03 4.12 -16.26
C ASP A 84 9.22 4.65 -15.07
N GLY A 85 8.89 3.78 -14.13
CA GLY A 85 8.16 4.15 -12.92
C GLY A 85 7.39 2.98 -12.32
N PRO A 86 6.83 3.17 -11.12
CA PRO A 86 5.99 2.18 -10.48
C PRO A 86 4.59 2.14 -11.09
N ILE A 87 3.95 0.99 -11.01
CA ILE A 87 2.54 0.82 -11.35
C ILE A 87 1.72 0.44 -10.12
N MET A 88 2.39 -0.03 -9.08
CA MET A 88 1.77 -0.40 -7.83
C MET A 88 2.58 0.02 -6.63
N ALA A 89 1.90 0.24 -5.51
CA ALA A 89 2.49 0.34 -4.18
C ALA A 89 1.74 -0.59 -3.24
N LEU A 90 2.47 -1.20 -2.31
CA LEU A 90 1.94 -2.21 -1.40
C LEU A 90 2.48 -1.95 0.00
N ALA A 91 1.60 -1.96 1.01
CA ALA A 91 2.01 -2.00 2.40
C ALA A 91 1.44 -3.25 3.06
N ILE A 92 2.27 -3.95 3.81
CA ILE A 92 1.85 -5.08 4.63
C ILE A 92 2.24 -4.78 6.07
N ILE A 93 1.26 -4.82 6.98
CA ILE A 93 1.49 -4.64 8.42
C ILE A 93 1.06 -5.91 9.15
N ASP A 94 1.97 -6.45 9.96
CA ASP A 94 1.67 -7.58 10.84
C ASP A 94 1.12 -7.03 12.16
N SER A 95 -0.17 -7.27 12.41
CA SER A 95 -0.84 -6.84 13.64
C SER A 95 -1.03 -7.96 14.66
N SER A 96 -0.36 -9.10 14.46
CA SER A 96 -0.45 -10.21 15.42
C SER A 96 -0.09 -9.77 16.83
N PRO A 97 -0.68 -10.34 17.91
CA PRO A 97 -1.53 -11.55 17.92
C PRO A 97 -3.02 -11.28 17.70
N SER A 98 -3.47 -10.03 17.61
CA SER A 98 -4.88 -9.71 17.36
C SER A 98 -5.02 -8.71 16.22
N LEU A 99 -6.21 -8.66 15.62
CA LEU A 99 -6.50 -7.79 14.48
C LEU A 99 -6.27 -6.31 14.78
N ASP A 100 -6.51 -5.89 16.00
CA ASP A 100 -6.43 -4.49 16.46
C ASP A 100 -5.14 -4.13 17.20
N SER A 101 -4.21 -5.08 17.37
CA SER A 101 -2.97 -4.85 18.13
C SER A 101 -2.09 -3.72 17.59
N LYS A 102 -2.16 -3.46 16.29
CA LYS A 102 -1.37 -2.42 15.61
C LYS A 102 -2.27 -1.45 14.84
N GLN A 103 -3.48 -1.19 15.34
CA GLN A 103 -4.46 -0.35 14.64
C GLN A 103 -3.93 1.05 14.34
N ASP A 104 -3.18 1.66 15.26
CA ASP A 104 -2.59 2.99 15.05
C ASP A 104 -1.54 2.97 13.94
N VAL A 105 -0.71 1.94 13.90
CA VAL A 105 0.31 1.77 12.85
C VAL A 105 -0.37 1.60 11.48
N VAL A 106 -1.36 0.73 11.40
CA VAL A 106 -2.13 0.50 10.16
C VAL A 106 -2.75 1.80 9.66
N ASN A 107 -3.42 2.53 10.54
CA ASN A 107 -4.02 3.82 10.20
C ASN A 107 -2.98 4.82 9.68
N HIS A 108 -1.89 5.00 10.41
CA HIS A 108 -0.83 5.96 10.02
C HIS A 108 -0.20 5.60 8.68
N VAL A 109 0.16 4.34 8.49
CA VAL A 109 0.83 3.89 7.25
C VAL A 109 -0.11 4.03 6.06
N PHE A 110 -1.34 3.52 6.17
CA PHE A 110 -2.28 3.52 5.04
C PHE A 110 -2.76 4.92 4.69
N GLN A 111 -3.06 5.77 5.68
CA GLN A 111 -3.42 7.17 5.45
C GLN A 111 -2.27 7.94 4.77
N THR A 112 -1.05 7.75 5.25
CA THR A 112 0.13 8.41 4.69
C THR A 112 0.36 8.00 3.24
N MET A 113 0.26 6.72 2.94
CA MET A 113 0.44 6.21 1.57
C MET A 113 -0.64 6.76 0.63
N ILE A 114 -1.88 6.75 1.03
CA ILE A 114 -2.97 7.27 0.20
C ILE A 114 -2.78 8.76 -0.04
N LYS A 115 -2.48 9.53 1.01
CA LYS A 115 -2.27 10.96 0.91
C LYS A 115 -1.13 11.33 -0.03
N ILE A 116 -0.01 10.63 0.04
CA ILE A 116 1.18 10.93 -0.77
C ILE A 116 1.07 10.37 -2.19
N LEU A 117 0.59 9.13 -2.34
CA LEU A 117 0.61 8.44 -3.62
C LEU A 117 -0.64 8.69 -4.47
N VAL A 118 -1.77 8.95 -3.85
CA VAL A 118 -3.04 9.16 -4.55
C VAL A 118 -3.43 10.62 -4.49
N CYS A 119 -3.91 11.10 -3.35
CA CYS A 119 -4.29 12.50 -3.14
C CYS A 119 -4.56 12.79 -1.67
N ASP A 120 -4.51 14.07 -1.32
CA ASP A 120 -5.01 14.59 -0.04
C ASP A 120 -6.46 15.06 -0.22
N CYS A 121 -7.30 14.18 -0.74
CA CYS A 121 -8.66 14.49 -1.18
C CYS A 121 -9.73 13.57 -0.60
N TRP A 122 -9.39 12.71 0.34
CA TRP A 122 -10.33 11.71 0.85
C TRP A 122 -11.58 12.33 1.48
N GLU A 123 -11.41 13.36 2.31
CA GLU A 123 -12.53 14.02 2.99
C GLU A 123 -13.51 14.65 2.00
N ASP A 124 -13.00 15.23 0.91
CA ASP A 124 -13.81 15.84 -0.13
C ASP A 124 -14.51 14.82 -1.02
N ARG A 125 -13.82 13.73 -1.34
CA ARG A 125 -14.31 12.70 -2.26
C ARG A 125 -15.13 11.61 -1.59
N GLN A 126 -14.84 11.30 -0.34
CA GLN A 126 -15.45 10.22 0.45
C GLN A 126 -15.63 8.94 -0.38
N PRO A 127 -14.53 8.36 -0.90
CA PRO A 127 -14.61 7.21 -1.78
C PRO A 127 -15.27 6.02 -1.07
N GLY A 128 -16.12 5.30 -1.79
CA GLY A 128 -16.88 4.20 -1.21
C GLY A 128 -17.90 4.62 -0.15
N GLY A 129 -18.15 5.92 0.02
CA GLY A 129 -19.02 6.47 1.07
C GLY A 129 -18.37 6.61 2.44
N PHE A 130 -17.05 6.37 2.56
CA PHE A 130 -16.33 6.45 3.82
C PHE A 130 -15.84 7.88 4.09
N GLU A 131 -16.15 8.41 5.27
CA GLU A 131 -15.74 9.77 5.69
C GLU A 131 -14.23 9.93 5.78
N SER A 132 -13.54 8.85 6.17
CA SER A 132 -12.10 8.84 6.37
C SER A 132 -11.53 7.47 6.01
N VAL A 133 -10.22 7.40 5.84
CA VAL A 133 -9.51 6.12 5.69
C VAL A 133 -9.77 5.25 6.91
N SER A 134 -9.70 5.85 8.11
CA SER A 134 -9.96 5.14 9.36
C SER A 134 -11.34 4.48 9.39
N ALA A 135 -12.37 5.17 8.90
CA ALA A 135 -13.72 4.61 8.82
C ALA A 135 -13.77 3.38 7.89
N TRP A 136 -13.08 3.43 6.75
CA TRP A 136 -12.95 2.30 5.85
C TRP A 136 -12.26 1.10 6.51
N LEU A 137 -11.16 1.36 7.22
CA LEU A 137 -10.43 0.31 7.95
C LEU A 137 -11.27 -0.31 9.07
N ASP A 138 -12.03 0.50 9.81
CA ASP A 138 -12.89 0.02 10.89
C ASP A 138 -14.00 -0.90 10.38
N VAL A 139 -14.64 -0.55 9.27
CA VAL A 139 -15.67 -1.40 8.64
C VAL A 139 -15.06 -2.72 8.16
N ALA A 140 -13.88 -2.67 7.55
CA ALA A 140 -13.17 -3.88 7.13
C ALA A 140 -12.81 -4.78 8.31
N ALA A 141 -12.36 -4.20 9.42
CA ALA A 141 -12.06 -4.94 10.65
C ALA A 141 -13.30 -5.65 11.21
N GLU A 142 -14.44 -4.96 11.29
CA GLU A 142 -15.70 -5.55 11.74
C GLU A 142 -16.12 -6.73 10.86
N LYS A 143 -16.08 -6.55 9.55
CA LYS A 143 -16.42 -7.61 8.61
C LYS A 143 -15.46 -8.80 8.70
N SER A 144 -14.18 -8.55 8.91
CA SER A 144 -13.19 -9.61 9.10
C SER A 144 -13.45 -10.41 10.36
N ALA A 145 -13.80 -9.74 11.47
CA ALA A 145 -14.10 -10.38 12.75
C ALA A 145 -15.33 -11.26 12.67
N GLU A 146 -16.33 -10.89 11.86
CA GLU A 146 -17.56 -11.65 11.66
C GLU A 146 -17.43 -12.76 10.62
N SER A 147 -16.37 -12.73 9.80
CA SER A 147 -16.19 -13.67 8.69
C SER A 147 -15.57 -14.98 9.17
N THR A 148 -16.01 -16.08 8.56
CA THR A 148 -15.38 -17.39 8.71
C THR A 148 -14.26 -17.61 7.69
N GLN A 149 -14.07 -16.69 6.74
CA GLN A 149 -13.04 -16.77 5.72
C GLN A 149 -11.73 -16.18 6.24
N ASN A 150 -10.60 -16.75 5.78
CA ASN A 150 -9.27 -16.30 6.18
C ASN A 150 -8.85 -14.97 5.55
N THR A 151 -9.51 -14.53 4.51
CA THR A 151 -9.19 -13.28 3.82
C THR A 151 -10.44 -12.47 3.56
N LEU A 152 -10.41 -11.20 3.99
CA LEU A 152 -11.38 -10.18 3.63
C LEU A 152 -10.73 -9.26 2.60
N THR A 153 -11.47 -8.90 1.56
CA THR A 153 -11.02 -7.93 0.55
C THR A 153 -12.05 -6.82 0.40
N SER A 154 -11.59 -5.58 0.45
CA SER A 154 -12.40 -4.38 0.18
C SER A 154 -11.71 -3.54 -0.87
N LYS A 155 -12.45 -3.10 -1.89
CA LYS A 155 -11.90 -2.34 -3.02
C LYS A 155 -12.58 -1.00 -3.15
N ILE A 156 -11.79 0.02 -3.48
CA ILE A 156 -12.24 1.35 -3.86
C ILE A 156 -11.63 1.64 -5.23
N ASN A 157 -12.47 1.83 -6.22
CA ASN A 157 -12.03 2.06 -7.60
C ASN A 157 -12.17 3.53 -8.01
N GLY A 158 -11.21 4.02 -8.77
CA GLY A 158 -11.32 5.32 -9.44
C GLY A 158 -11.04 6.54 -8.58
N LEU A 159 -10.38 6.38 -7.43
CA LEU A 159 -9.91 7.55 -6.67
C LEU A 159 -8.69 8.14 -7.39
N GLU A 160 -8.85 9.31 -7.99
CA GLU A 160 -7.82 9.94 -8.84
C GLU A 160 -7.26 8.97 -9.89
N ASN A 161 -8.15 8.21 -10.51
CA ASN A 161 -7.83 7.18 -11.52
C ASN A 161 -6.98 6.00 -10.98
N MET A 162 -6.91 5.85 -9.66
CA MET A 162 -6.22 4.73 -9.02
C MET A 162 -7.21 3.82 -8.32
N ASN A 163 -6.82 2.56 -8.15
CA ASN A 163 -7.60 1.55 -7.45
C ASN A 163 -6.91 1.19 -6.14
N LEU A 164 -7.70 1.16 -5.07
CA LEU A 164 -7.24 0.78 -3.75
C LEU A 164 -7.80 -0.59 -3.40
N ILE A 165 -6.95 -1.50 -2.94
CA ILE A 165 -7.36 -2.82 -2.48
C ILE A 165 -6.87 -3.00 -1.05
N LEU A 166 -7.82 -3.22 -0.15
CA LEU A 166 -7.53 -3.52 1.25
C LEU A 166 -7.78 -4.99 1.49
N LYS A 167 -6.81 -5.68 2.07
CA LYS A 167 -6.94 -7.08 2.47
C LYS A 167 -6.63 -7.26 3.94
N ILE A 168 -7.42 -8.07 4.61
CA ILE A 168 -7.13 -8.54 5.97
C ILE A 168 -7.04 -10.05 5.88
N THR A 169 -5.88 -10.60 6.25
CA THR A 169 -5.63 -12.05 6.23
C THR A 169 -5.43 -12.54 7.66
N SER A 170 -6.18 -13.57 8.03
CA SER A 170 -6.13 -14.19 9.36
C SER A 170 -5.79 -15.67 9.24
N THR A 171 -4.65 -16.10 9.76
CA THR A 171 -4.24 -17.50 9.79
C THR A 171 -3.47 -17.80 11.09
N ASN A 172 -3.91 -18.80 11.88
CA ASN A 172 -3.18 -19.30 13.06
C ASN A 172 -2.67 -18.19 13.99
N GLU A 173 -3.57 -17.29 14.43
CA GLU A 173 -3.26 -16.14 15.29
C GLU A 173 -2.36 -15.09 14.63
N LYS A 174 -2.12 -15.19 13.33
CA LYS A 174 -1.41 -14.20 12.55
C LYS A 174 -2.40 -13.33 11.76
N TYR A 175 -2.27 -12.02 11.90
CA TYR A 175 -3.15 -11.04 11.24
C TYR A 175 -2.30 -10.11 10.39
N LEU A 176 -2.60 -10.06 9.10
CA LEU A 176 -1.92 -9.18 8.15
C LEU A 176 -2.91 -8.20 7.55
N TRP A 177 -2.58 -6.92 7.62
CA TRP A 177 -3.26 -5.86 6.90
C TRP A 177 -2.46 -5.51 5.66
N THR A 178 -3.10 -5.51 4.52
CA THR A 178 -2.45 -5.20 3.24
C THR A 178 -3.22 -4.10 2.52
N LEU A 179 -2.51 -3.04 2.12
CA LEU A 179 -3.05 -2.01 1.22
C LEU A 179 -2.28 -2.10 -0.10
N ILE A 180 -3.02 -2.20 -1.19
CA ILE A 180 -2.46 -2.17 -2.55
C ILE A 180 -3.03 -0.95 -3.26
N ILE A 181 -2.15 -0.12 -3.82
CA ILE A 181 -2.51 1.04 -4.64
C ILE A 181 -2.05 0.76 -6.07
N LEU A 182 -2.99 0.77 -7.00
CA LEU A 182 -2.76 0.46 -8.41
C LEU A 182 -3.06 1.66 -9.29
N LYS A 183 -2.16 1.96 -10.22
CA LYS A 183 -2.42 2.95 -11.26
C LYS A 183 -3.41 2.45 -12.32
#